data_0850671b513f720f298d26daa937a5fe
#
_entry.id   0850671b513f720f298d26daa937a5fe
#
_cell.length_a   1.000
_cell.length_b   1.000
_cell.length_c   1.000
_cell.angle_alpha   90.00
_cell.angle_beta   90.00
_cell.angle_gamma   90.00
#
_symmetry.space_group_name_H-M   'P 1'
#
loop_
_entity.id
_entity.type
_entity.pdbx_description
1 polymer ?
#
loop_
_entity_poly.entity_id
_entity_poly.type
_entity_poly.pdbx_seq_one_letter_code
_entity_poly.pdbx_strand_id
1 'polypeptide(L)'
;MDLRRLAGWPLLGLLMVGPGLALAAGKCERLIATGSPDAPPYLWQDPQDPKHLIGAGADLLTQVAAQLGIKIELLYAGKRAQALDEVRSGRMDLLTDAPLTTTGLEALDYVHPPLLENDYLVWTRKDSTLVINRPEDLHGHTGALSEKSRMTAGFGVFAEQQLSLTRTPNLTQAFQKLLLGEVEYVLAGRYSGLAMAQTLGMANDLQAAPQPVDKPGLFLAVSHNSACNDPWLRGQLAQKMTELSASGLAEAVLQRNLERWNTQLQSPVGAPKQ
;
A
#
# COMPACT_ATOMS: atom_id res chain seq x y z
N MET A 1 80.84 47.57 -22.25
CA MET A 1 80.34 47.63 -23.63
C MET A 1 79.49 46.36 -23.80
N ASP A 2 78.29 46.56 -24.26
CA ASP A 2 77.26 45.63 -24.73
C ASP A 2 76.44 44.79 -23.70
N LEU A 3 75.31 45.43 -23.39
CA LEU A 3 74.13 44.77 -22.81
C LEU A 3 73.44 43.89 -23.85
N ARG A 4 73.15 42.64 -23.49
CA ARG A 4 72.15 41.85 -24.19
C ARG A 4 70.99 41.48 -23.20
N ARG A 5 69.89 42.15 -23.45
CA ARG A 5 68.62 41.89 -22.78
C ARG A 5 68.05 40.56 -23.28
N LEU A 6 67.79 39.62 -22.37
CA LEU A 6 67.01 38.41 -22.66
C LEU A 6 65.56 38.69 -22.21
N ALA A 7 64.68 38.82 -23.18
CA ALA A 7 63.24 38.93 -22.97
C ALA A 7 62.66 37.54 -22.67
N GLY A 8 62.17 37.33 -21.43
CA GLY A 8 61.41 36.17 -21.08
C GLY A 8 59.96 36.30 -21.54
N TRP A 9 59.49 35.36 -22.33
CA TRP A 9 58.08 35.20 -22.69
C TRP A 9 57.36 34.47 -21.58
N PRO A 10 56.17 34.95 -21.11
CA PRO A 10 55.35 34.16 -20.22
C PRO A 10 54.56 33.14 -21.06
N LEU A 11 54.73 31.86 -20.78
CA LEU A 11 53.82 30.81 -21.24
C LEU A 11 52.46 30.95 -20.55
N LEU A 12 51.49 31.44 -21.30
CA LEU A 12 50.10 31.46 -20.91
C LEU A 12 49.55 30.04 -21.04
N GLY A 13 49.47 29.31 -19.89
CA GLY A 13 48.83 28.01 -19.84
C GLY A 13 47.31 28.12 -20.03
N LEU A 14 46.80 27.72 -21.20
CA LEU A 14 45.40 27.66 -21.54
C LEU A 14 44.79 26.43 -20.82
N LEU A 15 44.14 26.65 -19.64
CA LEU A 15 43.31 25.63 -18.97
C LEU A 15 42.09 25.37 -19.85
N MET A 16 42.11 24.29 -20.61
CA MET A 16 40.92 23.72 -21.26
C MET A 16 40.02 23.11 -20.18
N VAL A 17 39.06 23.88 -19.70
CA VAL A 17 37.90 23.34 -18.95
C VAL A 17 37.03 22.63 -19.99
N GLY A 18 37.20 21.31 -20.09
CA GLY A 18 36.28 20.48 -20.87
C GLY A 18 34.87 20.58 -20.28
N PRO A 19 33.82 20.68 -21.11
CA PRO A 19 32.45 20.56 -20.61
C PRO A 19 32.29 19.19 -19.99
N GLY A 20 32.16 19.15 -18.66
CA GLY A 20 31.74 17.93 -17.96
C GLY A 20 30.40 17.52 -18.58
N LEU A 21 30.38 16.35 -19.23
CA LEU A 21 29.15 15.69 -19.63
C LEU A 21 28.37 15.41 -18.33
N ALA A 22 27.47 16.31 -17.95
CA ALA A 22 26.41 16.01 -17.02
C ALA A 22 25.62 14.90 -17.70
N LEU A 23 25.87 13.65 -17.29
CA LEU A 23 24.98 12.54 -17.56
C LEU A 23 23.63 12.97 -16.94
N ALA A 24 22.73 13.49 -17.78
CA ALA A 24 21.35 13.61 -17.40
C ALA A 24 20.92 12.20 -16.99
N ALA A 25 20.67 12.00 -15.70
CA ALA A 25 20.10 10.76 -15.22
C ALA A 25 18.84 10.54 -16.05
N GLY A 26 18.85 9.52 -16.91
CA GLY A 26 17.73 9.21 -17.79
C GLY A 26 16.50 8.94 -16.90
N LYS A 27 15.33 9.42 -17.34
CA LYS A 27 14.08 9.10 -16.65
C LYS A 27 13.98 7.59 -16.51
N CYS A 28 13.62 7.09 -15.33
CA CYS A 28 13.38 5.67 -15.14
C CYS A 28 12.24 5.20 -16.06
N GLU A 29 12.55 4.25 -16.94
CA GLU A 29 11.59 3.68 -17.89
C GLU A 29 10.85 2.46 -17.31
N ARG A 30 11.39 1.87 -16.24
CA ARG A 30 10.84 0.68 -15.56
C ARG A 30 10.97 0.82 -14.06
N LEU A 31 9.90 0.41 -13.36
CA LEU A 31 9.84 0.31 -11.90
C LEU A 31 9.41 -1.11 -11.49
N ILE A 32 9.95 -1.58 -10.38
CA ILE A 32 9.54 -2.83 -9.75
C ILE A 32 8.85 -2.48 -8.43
N ALA A 33 7.61 -2.93 -8.28
CA ALA A 33 6.81 -2.72 -7.10
C ALA A 33 6.49 -4.03 -6.39
N THR A 34 6.20 -3.95 -5.11
CA THR A 34 5.68 -5.04 -4.30
C THR A 34 4.71 -4.53 -3.23
N GLY A 35 4.21 -5.44 -2.39
CA GLY A 35 3.31 -5.11 -1.28
C GLY A 35 2.87 -6.36 -0.52
N SER A 36 1.79 -6.25 0.24
CA SER A 36 1.25 -7.35 1.04
C SER A 36 0.55 -8.38 0.16
N PRO A 37 0.97 -9.66 0.17
CA PRO A 37 0.44 -10.68 -0.75
C PRO A 37 -0.87 -11.34 -0.27
N ASP A 38 -1.41 -10.93 0.87
CA ASP A 38 -2.52 -11.58 1.57
C ASP A 38 -3.61 -10.60 2.02
N ALA A 39 -3.84 -9.56 1.25
CA ALA A 39 -4.79 -8.49 1.54
C ALA A 39 -5.83 -8.25 0.41
N PRO A 40 -6.60 -9.28 -0.03
CA PRO A 40 -7.65 -9.07 -1.03
C PRO A 40 -8.76 -8.14 -0.46
N PRO A 41 -9.36 -7.30 -1.30
CA PRO A 41 -9.13 -7.10 -2.73
C PRO A 41 -8.09 -6.02 -3.06
N TYR A 42 -7.35 -5.53 -2.05
CA TYR A 42 -6.34 -4.49 -2.22
C TYR A 42 -5.13 -4.99 -2.98
N LEU A 43 -4.53 -6.09 -2.50
CA LEU A 43 -3.38 -6.73 -3.12
C LEU A 43 -3.27 -8.19 -2.67
N TRP A 44 -3.08 -9.12 -3.61
CA TRP A 44 -2.83 -10.53 -3.30
C TRP A 44 -2.00 -11.21 -4.38
N GLN A 45 -1.43 -12.37 -4.03
CA GLN A 45 -0.65 -13.16 -4.96
C GLN A 45 -1.55 -13.74 -6.06
N ASP A 46 -1.15 -13.61 -7.32
CA ASP A 46 -1.91 -14.18 -8.45
C ASP A 46 -1.85 -15.72 -8.41
N PRO A 47 -2.97 -16.42 -8.26
CA PRO A 47 -2.98 -17.89 -8.26
C PRO A 47 -2.60 -18.51 -9.61
N GLN A 48 -2.64 -17.73 -10.71
CA GLN A 48 -2.25 -18.19 -12.06
C GLN A 48 -0.79 -17.89 -12.39
N ASP A 49 -0.21 -16.87 -11.79
CA ASP A 49 1.20 -16.52 -11.88
C ASP A 49 1.74 -16.09 -10.51
N PRO A 50 2.16 -17.06 -9.67
CA PRO A 50 2.57 -16.78 -8.30
C PRO A 50 3.78 -15.85 -8.12
N LYS A 51 4.41 -15.43 -9.20
CA LYS A 51 5.47 -14.42 -9.16
C LYS A 51 4.93 -13.01 -9.09
N HIS A 52 3.67 -12.81 -9.44
CA HIS A 52 3.04 -11.49 -9.51
C HIS A 52 2.01 -11.26 -8.41
N LEU A 53 1.79 -9.98 -8.11
CA LEU A 53 0.71 -9.51 -7.27
C LEU A 53 -0.36 -8.87 -8.16
N ILE A 54 -1.62 -9.10 -7.78
CA ILE A 54 -2.83 -8.55 -8.41
C ILE A 54 -3.71 -7.89 -7.36
N GLY A 55 -4.66 -7.09 -7.78
CA GLY A 55 -5.58 -6.39 -6.89
C GLY A 55 -5.76 -4.93 -7.24
N ALA A 56 -6.58 -4.23 -6.46
CA ALA A 56 -6.90 -2.83 -6.72
C ALA A 56 -5.64 -1.93 -6.74
N GLY A 57 -4.68 -2.16 -5.84
CA GLY A 57 -3.41 -1.43 -5.83
C GLY A 57 -2.57 -1.69 -7.08
N ALA A 58 -2.57 -2.93 -7.58
CA ALA A 58 -1.86 -3.30 -8.81
C ALA A 58 -2.49 -2.64 -10.04
N ASP A 59 -3.82 -2.70 -10.16
CA ASP A 59 -4.54 -2.11 -11.29
C ASP A 59 -4.36 -0.59 -11.35
N LEU A 60 -4.50 0.11 -10.22
CA LEU A 60 -4.34 1.55 -10.13
C LEU A 60 -2.90 1.99 -10.43
N LEU A 61 -1.91 1.32 -9.83
CA LEU A 61 -0.51 1.65 -10.06
C LEU A 61 -0.10 1.40 -11.51
N THR A 62 -0.58 0.32 -12.13
CA THR A 62 -0.36 0.04 -13.56
C THR A 62 -0.93 1.14 -14.44
N GLN A 63 -2.14 1.62 -14.14
CA GLN A 63 -2.76 2.72 -14.88
C GLN A 63 -1.97 4.04 -14.72
N VAL A 64 -1.53 4.35 -13.52
CA VAL A 64 -0.69 5.54 -13.22
C VAL A 64 0.64 5.46 -13.96
N ALA A 65 1.32 4.34 -13.91
CA ALA A 65 2.59 4.14 -14.60
C ALA A 65 2.43 4.27 -16.12
N ALA A 66 1.37 3.71 -16.70
CA ALA A 66 1.08 3.83 -18.13
C ALA A 66 0.88 5.30 -18.57
N GLN A 67 0.21 6.13 -17.74
CA GLN A 67 0.05 7.56 -18.02
C GLN A 67 1.38 8.34 -17.98
N LEU A 68 2.36 7.85 -17.22
CA LEU A 68 3.70 8.43 -17.13
C LEU A 68 4.66 7.87 -18.20
N GLY A 69 4.23 6.89 -19.00
CA GLY A 69 5.08 6.18 -19.96
C GLY A 69 6.11 5.26 -19.29
N ILE A 70 5.86 4.84 -18.06
CA ILE A 70 6.76 3.99 -17.26
C ILE A 70 6.21 2.55 -17.27
N LYS A 71 7.06 1.58 -17.54
CA LYS A 71 6.72 0.15 -17.33
C LYS A 71 6.78 -0.19 -15.86
N ILE A 72 5.78 -0.91 -15.36
CA ILE A 72 5.77 -1.36 -13.98
C ILE A 72 5.49 -2.85 -13.88
N GLU A 73 6.17 -3.52 -12.96
CA GLU A 73 5.93 -4.91 -12.61
C GLU A 73 5.64 -4.98 -11.10
N LEU A 74 4.54 -5.64 -10.73
CA LEU A 74 4.22 -5.91 -9.33
C LEU A 74 4.57 -7.36 -9.01
N LEU A 75 5.67 -7.54 -8.27
CA LEU A 75 6.23 -8.84 -7.98
C LEU A 75 5.95 -9.27 -6.54
N TYR A 76 5.71 -10.56 -6.39
CA TYR A 76 5.68 -11.20 -5.07
C TYR A 76 7.08 -11.27 -4.48
N ALA A 77 7.29 -10.64 -3.35
CA ALA A 77 8.57 -10.57 -2.65
C ALA A 77 8.51 -11.26 -1.27
N GLY A 78 7.68 -12.28 -1.14
CA GLY A 78 7.47 -12.95 0.12
C GLY A 78 6.38 -12.30 0.99
N LYS A 79 6.37 -12.63 2.29
CA LYS A 79 5.45 -12.02 3.24
C LYS A 79 5.76 -10.54 3.41
N ARG A 80 4.81 -9.78 3.98
CA ARG A 80 4.90 -8.31 4.17
C ARG A 80 6.26 -7.84 4.70
N ALA A 81 6.85 -8.50 5.69
CA ALA A 81 8.14 -8.10 6.24
C ALA A 81 9.25 -8.21 5.20
N GLN A 82 9.27 -9.32 4.44
CA GLN A 82 10.24 -9.54 3.36
C GLN A 82 10.05 -8.52 2.23
N ALA A 83 8.80 -8.26 1.81
CA ALA A 83 8.49 -7.24 0.82
C ALA A 83 9.02 -5.85 1.25
N LEU A 84 8.84 -5.48 2.51
CA LEU A 84 9.37 -4.22 3.06
C LEU A 84 10.92 -4.19 3.04
N ASP A 85 11.59 -5.31 3.36
CA ASP A 85 13.05 -5.40 3.35
C ASP A 85 13.61 -5.30 1.91
N GLU A 86 12.91 -5.89 0.93
CA GLU A 86 13.27 -5.75 -0.49
C GLU A 86 13.18 -4.30 -0.98
N VAL A 87 12.14 -3.58 -0.55
CA VAL A 87 12.00 -2.15 -0.89
C VAL A 87 13.03 -1.31 -0.14
N ARG A 88 13.22 -1.52 1.17
CA ARG A 88 14.23 -0.79 1.97
C ARG A 88 15.64 -0.95 1.41
N SER A 89 15.97 -2.10 0.87
CA SER A 89 17.28 -2.34 0.26
C SER A 89 17.46 -1.74 -1.14
N GLY A 90 16.38 -1.25 -1.76
CA GLY A 90 16.40 -0.75 -3.14
C GLY A 90 16.38 -1.84 -4.22
N ARG A 91 16.23 -3.12 -3.85
CA ARG A 91 16.02 -4.20 -4.82
C ARG A 91 14.66 -4.12 -5.49
N MET A 92 13.70 -3.51 -4.82
CA MET A 92 12.42 -3.08 -5.39
C MET A 92 12.25 -1.58 -5.16
N ASP A 93 11.65 -0.90 -6.14
CA ASP A 93 11.57 0.55 -6.16
C ASP A 93 10.42 1.07 -5.29
N LEU A 94 9.29 0.34 -5.25
CA LEU A 94 8.03 0.81 -4.70
C LEU A 94 7.39 -0.21 -3.76
N LEU A 95 6.82 0.30 -2.66
CA LEU A 95 5.85 -0.40 -1.82
C LEU A 95 4.46 0.18 -2.09
N THR A 96 3.50 -0.69 -2.50
CA THR A 96 2.20 -0.26 -3.03
C THR A 96 1.16 0.02 -1.95
N ASP A 97 1.32 -0.56 -0.76
CA ASP A 97 0.36 -0.51 0.35
C ASP A 97 1.03 -0.10 1.67
N ALA A 98 1.95 0.85 1.60
CA ALA A 98 2.71 1.32 2.74
C ALA A 98 1.80 2.02 3.77
N PRO A 99 1.75 1.57 5.04
CA PRO A 99 1.17 2.36 6.10
C PRO A 99 2.14 3.50 6.45
N LEU A 100 1.64 4.71 6.62
CA LEU A 100 2.47 5.84 7.03
C LEU A 100 2.89 5.66 8.50
N THR A 101 4.19 5.52 8.71
CA THR A 101 4.80 5.36 10.05
C THR A 101 6.11 6.15 10.13
N THR A 102 6.50 6.57 11.35
CA THR A 102 7.79 7.26 11.57
C THR A 102 8.98 6.40 11.14
N THR A 103 8.96 5.10 11.46
CA THR A 103 10.01 4.15 11.04
C THR A 103 10.00 3.89 9.52
N GLY A 104 8.85 4.02 8.88
CA GLY A 104 8.75 3.97 7.41
C GLY A 104 9.46 5.14 6.75
N LEU A 105 9.31 6.34 7.31
CA LEU A 105 9.94 7.58 6.79
C LEU A 105 11.47 7.56 6.83
N GLU A 106 12.10 6.66 7.59
CA GLU A 106 13.56 6.50 7.62
C GLU A 106 14.11 5.89 6.33
N ALA A 107 13.28 5.19 5.55
CA ALA A 107 13.71 4.43 4.37
C ALA A 107 12.85 4.66 3.12
N LEU A 108 11.70 5.34 3.24
CA LEU A 108 10.71 5.47 2.20
C LEU A 108 10.23 6.92 2.05
N ASP A 109 10.13 7.40 0.82
CA ASP A 109 9.42 8.62 0.44
C ASP A 109 7.94 8.28 0.15
N TYR A 110 7.04 8.75 0.99
CA TYR A 110 5.60 8.52 0.83
C TYR A 110 5.00 9.49 -0.18
N VAL A 111 4.27 8.94 -1.15
CA VAL A 111 3.55 9.73 -2.16
C VAL A 111 2.15 10.05 -1.64
N HIS A 112 1.81 11.33 -1.61
CA HIS A 112 0.52 11.84 -1.18
C HIS A 112 -0.32 12.35 -2.36
N PRO A 113 -1.67 12.22 -2.27
CA PRO A 113 -2.47 11.48 -1.28
C PRO A 113 -2.26 9.95 -1.36
N PRO A 114 -2.86 9.14 -0.45
CA PRO A 114 -2.75 7.69 -0.51
C PRO A 114 -3.31 7.12 -1.83
N LEU A 115 -2.76 6.00 -2.27
CA LEU A 115 -3.25 5.26 -3.44
C LEU A 115 -4.66 4.72 -3.21
N LEU A 116 -4.92 4.23 -2.00
CA LEU A 116 -6.19 3.69 -1.54
C LEU A 116 -6.41 4.07 -0.08
N GLU A 117 -7.66 4.11 0.35
CA GLU A 117 -8.06 4.18 1.76
C GLU A 117 -8.59 2.82 2.21
N ASN A 118 -8.40 2.51 3.49
CA ASN A 118 -8.91 1.30 4.11
C ASN A 118 -9.87 1.68 5.24
N ASP A 119 -11.11 1.98 4.90
CA ASP A 119 -12.17 2.32 5.85
C ASP A 119 -12.36 1.18 6.87
N TYR A 120 -11.97 1.39 8.13
CA TYR A 120 -12.24 0.45 9.19
C TYR A 120 -13.67 0.60 9.70
N LEU A 121 -14.43 -0.48 9.58
CA LEU A 121 -15.80 -0.60 10.06
C LEU A 121 -15.88 -1.48 11.30
N VAL A 122 -16.96 -1.28 12.05
CA VAL A 122 -17.36 -2.19 13.11
C VAL A 122 -18.23 -3.27 12.50
N TRP A 123 -17.76 -4.51 12.56
CA TRP A 123 -18.46 -5.69 12.10
C TRP A 123 -19.12 -6.39 13.28
N THR A 124 -20.39 -6.71 13.15
CA THR A 124 -21.19 -7.43 14.18
C THR A 124 -21.88 -8.62 13.55
N ARG A 125 -22.42 -9.52 14.38
CA ARG A 125 -23.39 -10.50 13.92
C ARG A 125 -24.64 -9.78 13.43
N LYS A 126 -25.34 -10.36 12.49
CA LYS A 126 -26.54 -9.77 11.89
C LYS A 126 -27.71 -9.61 12.86
N ASP A 127 -27.76 -10.45 13.89
CA ASP A 127 -28.73 -10.38 14.98
C ASP A 127 -28.33 -9.43 16.12
N SER A 128 -27.17 -8.77 16.01
CA SER A 128 -26.69 -7.82 17.02
C SER A 128 -27.56 -6.57 17.07
N THR A 129 -27.85 -6.12 18.28
CA THR A 129 -28.55 -4.86 18.56
C THR A 129 -27.59 -3.70 18.85
N LEU A 130 -26.28 -3.94 18.74
CA LEU A 130 -25.24 -2.93 18.98
C LEU A 130 -25.29 -1.85 17.90
N VAL A 131 -25.53 -0.61 18.32
CA VAL A 131 -25.61 0.56 17.43
C VAL A 131 -24.35 1.41 17.63
N ILE A 132 -23.57 1.58 16.58
CA ILE A 132 -22.33 2.33 16.59
C ILE A 132 -22.43 3.49 15.59
N ASN A 133 -22.37 4.71 16.10
CA ASN A 133 -22.35 5.95 15.31
C ASN A 133 -20.98 6.64 15.37
N ARG A 134 -20.21 6.40 16.44
CA ARG A 134 -18.89 6.99 16.69
C ARG A 134 -18.02 6.01 17.49
N PRO A 135 -16.70 6.17 17.47
CA PRO A 135 -15.77 5.25 18.14
C PRO A 135 -16.06 5.07 19.66
N GLU A 136 -16.51 6.12 20.33
CA GLU A 136 -16.79 6.09 21.77
C GLU A 136 -17.96 5.15 22.15
N ASP A 137 -18.85 4.86 21.20
CA ASP A 137 -19.95 3.91 21.43
C ASP A 137 -19.47 2.46 21.62
N LEU A 138 -18.17 2.20 21.36
CA LEU A 138 -17.53 0.90 21.59
C LEU A 138 -17.09 0.70 23.05
N HIS A 139 -17.17 1.72 23.89
CA HIS A 139 -16.81 1.59 25.32
C HIS A 139 -17.69 0.57 26.03
N GLY A 140 -17.06 -0.29 26.82
CA GLY A 140 -17.75 -1.34 27.57
C GLY A 140 -18.11 -2.60 26.78
N HIS A 141 -17.89 -2.58 25.45
CA HIS A 141 -18.11 -3.72 24.57
C HIS A 141 -16.81 -4.48 24.30
N THR A 142 -16.89 -5.80 24.15
CA THR A 142 -15.74 -6.64 23.83
C THR A 142 -15.57 -6.76 22.31
N GLY A 143 -14.38 -6.46 21.83
CA GLY A 143 -14.07 -6.54 20.40
C GLY A 143 -12.89 -7.43 20.06
N ALA A 144 -12.70 -7.69 18.77
CA ALA A 144 -11.49 -8.32 18.26
C ALA A 144 -10.87 -7.51 17.10
N LEU A 145 -9.56 -7.63 16.97
CA LEU A 145 -8.76 -6.98 15.95
C LEU A 145 -7.62 -7.90 15.51
N SER A 146 -7.40 -8.03 14.22
CA SER A 146 -6.25 -8.77 13.71
C SER A 146 -4.93 -8.05 14.05
N GLU A 147 -3.89 -8.79 14.43
CA GLU A 147 -2.52 -8.27 14.60
C GLU A 147 -1.95 -7.67 13.31
N LYS A 148 -2.48 -8.11 12.16
CA LYS A 148 -2.12 -7.55 10.85
C LYS A 148 -2.80 -6.21 10.54
N SER A 149 -3.79 -5.79 11.31
CA SER A 149 -4.49 -4.53 11.15
C SER A 149 -3.55 -3.33 11.32
N ARG A 150 -3.78 -2.31 10.53
CA ARG A 150 -3.03 -1.05 10.59
C ARG A 150 -4.04 0.09 10.67
N MET A 151 -4.02 0.77 11.78
CA MET A 151 -4.88 1.91 12.08
C MET A 151 -4.08 3.20 12.00
N THR A 152 -4.78 4.33 11.90
CA THR A 152 -4.12 5.63 12.08
C THR A 152 -3.53 5.74 13.50
N ALA A 153 -2.48 6.54 13.66
CA ALA A 153 -1.83 6.70 14.95
C ALA A 153 -2.82 7.17 16.04
N GLY A 154 -3.72 8.11 15.70
CA GLY A 154 -4.71 8.63 16.63
C GLY A 154 -5.71 7.58 17.08
N PHE A 155 -6.30 6.84 16.13
CA PHE A 155 -7.24 5.78 16.47
C PHE A 155 -6.55 4.60 17.18
N GLY A 156 -5.30 4.29 16.84
CA GLY A 156 -4.51 3.26 17.53
C GLY A 156 -4.36 3.55 19.03
N VAL A 157 -4.02 4.79 19.39
CA VAL A 157 -3.92 5.23 20.79
C VAL A 157 -5.30 5.15 21.50
N PHE A 158 -6.35 5.63 20.85
CA PHE A 158 -7.72 5.51 21.36
C PHE A 158 -8.10 4.04 21.60
N ALA A 159 -7.86 3.17 20.62
CA ALA A 159 -8.18 1.76 20.72
C ALA A 159 -7.43 1.04 21.85
N GLU A 160 -6.15 1.36 22.07
CA GLU A 160 -5.36 0.78 23.15
C GLU A 160 -5.78 1.25 24.53
N GLN A 161 -6.19 2.50 24.67
CA GLN A 161 -6.53 3.10 25.97
C GLN A 161 -7.99 2.93 26.37
N GLN A 162 -8.89 2.82 25.40
CA GLN A 162 -10.33 2.95 25.62
C GLN A 162 -11.15 1.73 25.23
N LEU A 163 -10.61 0.80 24.42
CA LEU A 163 -11.34 -0.35 23.93
C LEU A 163 -10.85 -1.67 24.51
N SER A 164 -11.80 -2.58 24.78
CA SER A 164 -11.50 -3.96 25.21
C SER A 164 -11.32 -4.84 23.98
N LEU A 165 -10.10 -4.86 23.39
CA LEU A 165 -9.81 -5.56 22.15
C LEU A 165 -8.96 -6.82 22.36
N THR A 166 -9.48 -7.97 21.93
CA THR A 166 -8.71 -9.21 21.77
C THR A 166 -7.93 -9.15 20.46
N ARG A 167 -6.60 -9.28 20.54
CA ARG A 167 -5.73 -9.40 19.37
C ARG A 167 -5.80 -10.85 18.84
N THR A 168 -5.98 -11.00 17.53
CA THR A 168 -5.99 -12.30 16.85
C THR A 168 -4.94 -12.35 15.75
N PRO A 169 -4.32 -13.52 15.48
CA PRO A 169 -3.29 -13.65 14.44
C PRO A 169 -3.73 -13.20 13.05
N ASN A 170 -5.04 -13.33 12.74
CA ASN A 170 -5.61 -12.98 11.44
C ASN A 170 -7.10 -12.65 11.57
N LEU A 171 -7.67 -12.09 10.49
CA LEU A 171 -9.07 -11.68 10.42
C LEU A 171 -10.05 -12.88 10.47
N THR A 172 -9.63 -14.05 9.96
CA THR A 172 -10.42 -15.30 10.06
C THR A 172 -10.76 -15.60 11.51
N GLN A 173 -9.74 -15.63 12.39
CA GLN A 173 -9.95 -15.91 13.81
C GLN A 173 -10.77 -14.82 14.51
N ALA A 174 -10.61 -13.56 14.11
CA ALA A 174 -11.44 -12.49 14.64
C ALA A 174 -12.94 -12.73 14.33
N PHE A 175 -13.27 -13.04 13.08
CA PHE A 175 -14.66 -13.32 12.69
C PHE A 175 -15.20 -14.61 13.30
N GLN A 176 -14.37 -15.65 13.46
CA GLN A 176 -14.78 -16.87 14.19
C GLN A 176 -15.18 -16.55 15.63
N LYS A 177 -14.39 -15.75 16.35
CA LYS A 177 -14.74 -15.30 17.71
C LYS A 177 -16.04 -14.51 17.76
N LEU A 178 -16.28 -13.65 16.75
CA LEU A 178 -17.53 -12.90 16.63
C LEU A 178 -18.73 -13.82 16.48
N LEU A 179 -18.66 -14.83 15.60
CA LEU A 179 -19.76 -15.78 15.37
C LEU A 179 -20.01 -16.69 16.57
N LEU A 180 -18.97 -17.07 17.31
CA LEU A 180 -19.09 -17.85 18.54
C LEU A 180 -19.63 -17.01 19.72
N GLY A 181 -19.77 -15.70 19.55
CA GLY A 181 -20.22 -14.80 20.63
C GLY A 181 -19.15 -14.52 21.69
N GLU A 182 -17.89 -14.87 21.42
CA GLU A 182 -16.76 -14.56 22.33
C GLU A 182 -16.43 -13.07 22.34
N VAL A 183 -16.78 -12.35 21.28
CA VAL A 183 -16.70 -10.90 21.17
C VAL A 183 -17.98 -10.35 20.54
N GLU A 184 -18.31 -9.10 20.83
CA GLU A 184 -19.52 -8.44 20.33
C GLU A 184 -19.29 -7.79 18.97
N TYR A 185 -18.04 -7.41 18.66
CA TYR A 185 -17.68 -6.79 17.40
C TYR A 185 -16.25 -7.15 16.93
N VAL A 186 -15.98 -6.89 15.64
CA VAL A 186 -14.66 -6.96 15.03
C VAL A 186 -14.37 -5.64 14.33
N LEU A 187 -13.16 -5.10 14.51
CA LEU A 187 -12.67 -3.97 13.72
C LEU A 187 -11.93 -4.50 12.49
N ALA A 188 -12.45 -4.22 11.31
CA ALA A 188 -11.84 -4.64 10.04
C ALA A 188 -12.13 -3.64 8.93
N GLY A 189 -11.22 -3.55 7.97
CA GLY A 189 -11.43 -2.77 6.75
C GLY A 189 -12.67 -3.22 6.00
N ARG A 190 -13.43 -2.27 5.42
CA ARG A 190 -14.65 -2.55 4.64
C ARG A 190 -14.45 -3.69 3.65
N TYR A 191 -13.54 -3.52 2.74
CA TYR A 191 -13.31 -4.46 1.64
C TYR A 191 -12.62 -5.75 2.10
N SER A 192 -11.66 -5.66 3.03
CA SER A 192 -11.05 -6.85 3.62
C SER A 192 -12.06 -7.68 4.40
N GLY A 193 -12.98 -7.03 5.11
CA GLY A 193 -14.07 -7.68 5.83
C GLY A 193 -15.05 -8.39 4.88
N LEU A 194 -15.45 -7.71 3.79
CA LEU A 194 -16.30 -8.30 2.75
C LEU A 194 -15.62 -9.52 2.10
N ALA A 195 -14.38 -9.39 1.67
CA ALA A 195 -13.62 -10.47 1.08
C ALA A 195 -13.49 -11.68 2.03
N MET A 196 -13.22 -11.41 3.31
CA MET A 196 -13.10 -12.47 4.33
C MET A 196 -14.43 -13.12 4.63
N ALA A 197 -15.51 -12.36 4.78
CA ALA A 197 -16.85 -12.88 5.00
C ALA A 197 -17.27 -13.82 3.85
N GLN A 198 -16.96 -13.46 2.60
CA GLN A 198 -17.19 -14.32 1.44
C GLN A 198 -16.32 -15.59 1.48
N THR A 199 -15.02 -15.44 1.78
CA THR A 199 -14.09 -16.57 1.88
C THR A 199 -14.55 -17.61 2.89
N LEU A 200 -15.15 -17.17 4.00
CA LEU A 200 -15.63 -18.03 5.08
C LEU A 200 -17.08 -18.49 4.89
N GLY A 201 -17.78 -18.02 3.85
CA GLY A 201 -19.21 -18.32 3.66
C GLY A 201 -20.13 -17.66 4.69
N MET A 202 -19.69 -16.59 5.35
CA MET A 202 -20.35 -15.93 6.49
C MET A 202 -21.00 -14.59 6.12
N ALA A 203 -21.09 -14.27 4.83
CA ALA A 203 -21.59 -12.97 4.38
C ALA A 203 -23.02 -12.66 4.82
N ASN A 204 -23.84 -13.69 5.05
CA ASN A 204 -25.21 -13.55 5.51
C ASN A 204 -25.35 -13.45 7.04
N ASP A 205 -24.31 -13.80 7.79
CA ASP A 205 -24.31 -13.84 9.27
C ASP A 205 -23.72 -12.59 9.89
N LEU A 206 -23.07 -11.76 9.06
CA LEU A 206 -22.36 -10.57 9.46
C LEU A 206 -23.00 -9.31 8.87
N GLN A 207 -22.84 -8.22 9.58
CA GLN A 207 -23.14 -6.85 9.10
C GLN A 207 -22.05 -5.90 9.53
N ALA A 208 -21.85 -4.84 8.75
CA ALA A 208 -20.91 -3.78 9.07
C ALA A 208 -21.67 -2.48 9.37
N ALA A 209 -21.22 -1.73 10.38
CA ALA A 209 -21.71 -0.40 10.62
C ALA A 209 -21.47 0.50 9.37
N PRO A 210 -22.38 1.41 9.05
CA PRO A 210 -22.29 2.20 7.82
C PRO A 210 -21.13 3.21 7.83
N GLN A 211 -20.78 3.71 9.00
CA GLN A 211 -19.75 4.74 9.17
C GLN A 211 -18.43 4.12 9.60
N PRO A 212 -17.31 4.52 9.00
CA PRO A 212 -15.99 4.07 9.42
C PRO A 212 -15.59 4.74 10.75
N VAL A 213 -14.95 3.97 11.61
CA VAL A 213 -14.35 4.45 12.86
C VAL A 213 -12.91 4.92 12.67
N ASP A 214 -12.26 4.49 11.61
CA ASP A 214 -10.89 4.88 11.24
C ASP A 214 -10.71 4.77 9.71
N LYS A 215 -9.79 5.57 9.13
CA LYS A 215 -9.51 5.61 7.69
C LYS A 215 -8.01 5.69 7.41
N PRO A 216 -7.25 4.62 7.69
CA PRO A 216 -5.84 4.62 7.35
C PRO A 216 -5.63 4.61 5.84
N GLY A 217 -4.70 5.45 5.37
CA GLY A 217 -4.25 5.45 3.99
C GLY A 217 -3.31 4.27 3.69
N LEU A 218 -3.44 3.71 2.51
CA LEU A 218 -2.48 2.78 1.89
C LEU A 218 -1.68 3.58 0.87
N PHE A 219 -0.45 3.93 1.23
CA PHE A 219 0.36 4.82 0.42
C PHE A 219 1.22 4.07 -0.58
N LEU A 220 1.42 4.69 -1.73
CA LEU A 220 2.56 4.36 -2.56
C LEU A 220 3.80 4.99 -1.92
N ALA A 221 4.85 4.20 -1.73
CA ALA A 221 6.09 4.69 -1.15
C ALA A 221 7.29 4.26 -1.99
N VAL A 222 8.19 5.21 -2.25
CA VAL A 222 9.40 5.02 -3.05
C VAL A 222 10.56 4.73 -2.12
N SER A 223 11.36 3.70 -2.41
CA SER A 223 12.57 3.40 -1.64
C SER A 223 13.58 4.54 -1.72
N HIS A 224 14.16 4.95 -0.60
CA HIS A 224 15.30 5.88 -0.60
C HIS A 224 16.50 5.32 -1.37
N ASN A 225 16.65 3.99 -1.41
CA ASN A 225 17.74 3.28 -2.06
C ASN A 225 17.42 2.88 -3.52
N SER A 226 16.23 3.21 -4.05
CA SER A 226 15.93 2.98 -5.46
C SER A 226 16.74 3.91 -6.35
N ALA A 227 17.36 3.35 -7.39
CA ALA A 227 18.04 4.13 -8.42
C ALA A 227 17.08 5.05 -9.19
N CYS A 228 15.77 4.76 -9.12
CA CYS A 228 14.71 5.55 -9.75
C CYS A 228 14.15 6.66 -8.84
N ASN A 229 14.61 6.75 -7.59
CA ASN A 229 14.09 7.74 -6.65
C ASN A 229 14.68 9.13 -6.95
N ASP A 230 14.00 9.89 -7.75
CA ASP A 230 14.36 11.27 -8.07
C ASP A 230 13.17 12.24 -7.84
N PRO A 231 13.44 13.56 -7.73
CA PRO A 231 12.38 14.54 -7.49
C PRO A 231 11.32 14.61 -8.59
N TRP A 232 11.68 14.32 -9.84
CA TRP A 232 10.74 14.35 -10.96
C TRP A 232 9.73 13.20 -10.81
N LEU A 233 10.21 11.96 -10.57
CA LEU A 233 9.34 10.79 -10.39
C LEU A 233 8.38 11.00 -9.22
N ARG A 234 8.89 11.44 -8.05
CA ARG A 234 8.03 11.71 -6.89
C ARG A 234 6.96 12.76 -7.19
N GLY A 235 7.34 13.83 -7.88
CA GLY A 235 6.40 14.88 -8.31
C GLY A 235 5.33 14.38 -9.26
N GLN A 236 5.70 13.56 -10.25
CA GLN A 236 4.74 12.96 -11.19
C GLN A 236 3.81 11.97 -10.49
N LEU A 237 4.32 11.12 -9.61
CA LEU A 237 3.50 10.21 -8.82
C LEU A 237 2.52 10.98 -7.93
N ALA A 238 2.96 12.02 -7.22
CA ALA A 238 2.09 12.85 -6.38
C ALA A 238 0.99 13.55 -7.19
N GLN A 239 1.31 14.07 -8.37
CA GLN A 239 0.31 14.63 -9.27
C GLN A 239 -0.74 13.57 -9.66
N LYS A 240 -0.31 12.38 -10.07
CA LYS A 240 -1.20 11.29 -10.46
C LYS A 240 -2.04 10.76 -9.31
N MET A 241 -1.49 10.68 -8.10
CA MET A 241 -2.27 10.33 -6.91
C MET A 241 -3.35 11.38 -6.60
N THR A 242 -3.06 12.66 -6.82
CA THR A 242 -4.03 13.75 -6.65
C THR A 242 -5.17 13.65 -7.68
N GLU A 243 -4.85 13.41 -8.95
CA GLU A 243 -5.83 13.20 -10.02
C GLU A 243 -6.69 11.95 -9.73
N LEU A 244 -6.08 10.86 -9.29
CA LEU A 244 -6.75 9.62 -8.93
C LEU A 244 -7.74 9.82 -7.76
N SER A 245 -7.29 10.47 -6.69
CA SER A 245 -8.11 10.75 -5.50
C SER A 245 -9.36 11.58 -5.86
N ALA A 246 -9.24 12.53 -6.78
CA ALA A 246 -10.36 13.36 -7.23
C ALA A 246 -11.34 12.64 -8.19
N SER A 247 -10.91 11.54 -8.82
CA SER A 247 -11.67 10.87 -9.89
C SER A 247 -12.76 9.91 -9.39
N GLY A 248 -12.70 9.46 -8.12
CA GLY A 248 -13.55 8.38 -7.60
C GLY A 248 -13.24 6.98 -8.19
N LEU A 249 -12.21 6.85 -9.04
CA LEU A 249 -11.86 5.60 -9.72
C LEU A 249 -11.46 4.50 -8.73
N ALA A 250 -10.83 4.87 -7.61
CA ALA A 250 -10.35 3.94 -6.59
C ALA A 250 -11.45 3.00 -6.09
N GLU A 251 -12.63 3.56 -5.80
CA GLU A 251 -13.81 2.79 -5.34
C GLU A 251 -14.26 1.77 -6.40
N ALA A 252 -14.39 2.20 -7.66
CA ALA A 252 -14.80 1.31 -8.75
C ALA A 252 -13.79 0.18 -9.00
N VAL A 253 -12.49 0.45 -8.81
CA VAL A 253 -11.43 -0.55 -8.93
C VAL A 253 -11.47 -1.54 -7.76
N LEU A 254 -11.72 -1.08 -6.54
CA LEU A 254 -11.90 -1.93 -5.36
C LEU A 254 -13.09 -2.89 -5.54
N GLN A 255 -14.23 -2.39 -6.02
CA GLN A 255 -15.42 -3.21 -6.29
C GLN A 255 -15.11 -4.32 -7.31
N ARG A 256 -14.51 -3.98 -8.46
CA ARG A 256 -14.13 -4.97 -9.48
C ARG A 256 -13.17 -6.03 -8.92
N ASN A 257 -12.23 -5.64 -8.08
CA ASN A 257 -11.28 -6.58 -7.50
C ASN A 257 -11.90 -7.44 -6.41
N LEU A 258 -12.91 -6.95 -5.68
CA LEU A 258 -13.71 -7.77 -4.78
C LEU A 258 -14.49 -8.84 -5.57
N GLU A 259 -15.10 -8.48 -6.69
CA GLU A 259 -15.78 -9.43 -7.59
C GLU A 259 -14.79 -10.45 -8.18
N ARG A 260 -13.60 -9.99 -8.60
CA ARG A 260 -12.52 -10.88 -9.07
C ARG A 260 -12.11 -11.89 -8.00
N TRP A 261 -11.93 -11.44 -6.75
CA TRP A 261 -11.62 -12.32 -5.62
C TRP A 261 -12.72 -13.36 -5.42
N ASN A 262 -13.98 -12.93 -5.36
CA ASN A 262 -15.13 -13.82 -5.17
C ASN A 262 -15.24 -14.87 -6.30
N THR A 263 -14.97 -14.49 -7.54
CA THR A 263 -14.95 -15.41 -8.69
C THR A 263 -13.82 -16.44 -8.56
N GLN A 264 -12.64 -16.02 -8.09
CA GLN A 264 -11.53 -16.94 -7.86
C GLN A 264 -11.82 -17.97 -6.76
N LEU A 265 -12.53 -17.58 -5.70
CA LEU A 265 -12.96 -18.50 -4.64
C LEU A 265 -13.93 -19.58 -5.14
N GLN A 266 -14.76 -19.27 -6.13
CA GLN A 266 -15.73 -20.18 -6.72
C GLN A 266 -15.12 -21.09 -7.79
N SER A 267 -13.95 -20.74 -8.31
CA SER A 267 -13.28 -21.53 -9.34
C SER A 267 -12.54 -22.71 -8.71
N PRO A 268 -12.71 -23.95 -9.19
CA PRO A 268 -11.94 -25.08 -8.69
C PRO A 268 -10.44 -24.83 -8.90
N VAL A 269 -9.65 -24.95 -7.84
CA VAL A 269 -8.19 -24.90 -7.92
C VAL A 269 -7.73 -26.05 -8.81
N GLY A 270 -7.25 -25.74 -10.01
CA GLY A 270 -6.67 -26.75 -10.90
C GLY A 270 -7.43 -27.08 -12.19
N ALA A 271 -8.48 -26.34 -12.57
CA ALA A 271 -9.07 -26.53 -13.89
C ALA A 271 -8.09 -26.02 -15.00
N PRO A 272 -7.59 -26.88 -15.88
CA PRO A 272 -6.74 -26.43 -16.99
C PRO A 272 -7.55 -25.49 -17.90
N LYS A 273 -6.93 -24.40 -18.35
CA LYS A 273 -7.51 -23.53 -19.38
C LYS A 273 -7.75 -24.36 -20.63
N GLN A 274 -9.03 -24.45 -21.08
CA GLN A 274 -9.40 -24.96 -22.39
C GLN A 274 -9.00 -23.99 -23.49
#